data_e4a3310592c0685d3b3976f8a980b8e7
#
_entry.id   e4a3310592c0685d3b3976f8a980b8e7
#
_cell.length_a   1.000
_cell.length_b   1.000
_cell.length_c   1.000
_cell.angle_alpha   90.00
_cell.angle_beta   90.00
_cell.angle_gamma   90.00
#
_symmetry.space_group_name_H-M   'P 1'
#
loop_
_entity.id
_entity.type
_entity.pdbx_description
1 polymer ?
#
loop_
_entity_poly.entity_id
_entity_poly.type
_entity_poly.pdbx_seq_one_letter_code
_entity_poly.pdbx_strand_id
1 'polypeptide(L)'
;MIDLTSNNSTELNNLKRKVATYKEVVANTRAYRDVWKESLHDKILEILKGMVDNCSLEATVETKSGMENLEAIVLSLGDVKSGMWQEINSNIKRHLIKHNGSLIYQQLFNGKIIVLINYPFIENYGQPRPPKTIGIYRPEELKEPFFVRHMEEFISDITNWEDYDDDEPSKRIGFDINFSNMNVAEE
;
A
#
# COMPACT_ATOMS: atom_id res chain seq x y z
N MET A 1 30.16 -41.85 -6.36
CA MET A 1 31.15 -40.94 -5.77
C MET A 1 31.51 -39.94 -6.84
N ILE A 2 31.14 -38.65 -6.69
CA ILE A 2 31.42 -37.61 -7.69
C ILE A 2 32.87 -37.23 -7.56
N ASP A 3 33.62 -37.39 -8.65
CA ASP A 3 35.05 -37.12 -8.70
C ASP A 3 35.29 -35.60 -8.78
N LEU A 4 35.85 -35.03 -7.72
CA LEU A 4 36.03 -33.57 -7.51
C LEU A 4 37.48 -33.16 -7.92
N THR A 5 37.85 -33.39 -9.16
CA THR A 5 39.14 -32.92 -9.68
C THR A 5 39.10 -31.40 -10.01
N SER A 6 40.26 -30.78 -10.15
CA SER A 6 40.57 -29.34 -10.04
C SER A 6 39.62 -28.31 -10.67
N ASN A 7 38.89 -28.61 -11.74
CA ASN A 7 37.86 -27.73 -12.31
C ASN A 7 36.57 -27.63 -11.43
N ASN A 8 36.27 -28.68 -10.68
CA ASN A 8 35.12 -28.72 -9.75
C ASN A 8 35.37 -27.90 -8.47
N SER A 9 36.60 -27.55 -8.12
CA SER A 9 36.88 -26.81 -6.89
C SER A 9 36.40 -25.37 -6.95
N THR A 10 36.48 -24.71 -8.10
CA THR A 10 35.99 -23.34 -8.31
C THR A 10 34.46 -23.29 -8.28
N GLU A 11 33.81 -24.25 -8.95
CA GLU A 11 32.34 -24.38 -8.95
C GLU A 11 31.80 -24.70 -7.56
N LEU A 12 32.45 -25.60 -6.84
CA LEU A 12 32.10 -25.92 -5.45
C LEU A 12 32.27 -24.72 -4.51
N ASN A 13 33.32 -23.91 -4.70
CA ASN A 13 33.52 -22.69 -3.91
C ASN A 13 32.44 -21.64 -4.24
N ASN A 14 32.04 -21.50 -5.48
CA ASN A 14 30.90 -20.67 -5.87
C ASN A 14 29.59 -21.14 -5.24
N LEU A 15 29.34 -22.47 -5.23
CA LEU A 15 28.20 -23.04 -4.55
C LEU A 15 28.23 -22.78 -3.03
N LYS A 16 29.36 -22.98 -2.39
CA LYS A 16 29.52 -22.69 -0.94
C LYS A 16 29.21 -21.23 -0.61
N ARG A 17 29.67 -20.30 -1.46
CA ARG A 17 29.36 -18.88 -1.30
C ARG A 17 27.84 -18.62 -1.43
N LYS A 18 27.17 -19.19 -2.42
CA LYS A 18 25.71 -19.07 -2.59
C LYS A 18 24.95 -19.66 -1.40
N VAL A 19 25.40 -20.80 -0.87
CA VAL A 19 24.81 -21.43 0.33
C VAL A 19 25.01 -20.55 1.56
N ALA A 20 26.18 -19.91 1.72
CA ALA A 20 26.42 -18.97 2.81
C ALA A 20 25.48 -17.77 2.74
N THR A 21 25.35 -17.15 1.57
CA THR A 21 24.40 -16.06 1.32
C THR A 21 22.96 -16.48 1.62
N TYR A 22 22.53 -17.67 1.19
CA TYR A 22 21.20 -18.19 1.50
C TYR A 22 20.96 -18.30 3.01
N LYS A 23 21.92 -18.86 3.74
CA LYS A 23 21.83 -18.98 5.21
C LYS A 23 21.75 -17.62 5.89
N GLU A 24 22.51 -16.64 5.42
CA GLU A 24 22.47 -15.26 5.89
C GLU A 24 21.09 -14.64 5.66
N VAL A 25 20.52 -14.76 4.46
CA VAL A 25 19.17 -14.25 4.15
C VAL A 25 18.11 -14.87 5.05
N VAL A 26 18.20 -16.17 5.32
CA VAL A 26 17.27 -16.86 6.23
C VAL A 26 17.43 -16.37 7.68
N ALA A 27 18.65 -16.13 8.12
CA ALA A 27 18.91 -15.57 9.45
C ALA A 27 18.39 -14.14 9.56
N ASN A 28 18.62 -13.30 8.55
CA ASN A 28 18.13 -11.92 8.48
C ASN A 28 16.59 -11.86 8.53
N THR A 29 15.90 -12.81 7.90
CA THR A 29 14.43 -12.86 7.95
C THR A 29 13.93 -12.97 9.39
N ARG A 30 14.56 -13.77 10.23
CA ARG A 30 14.21 -13.91 11.66
C ARG A 30 14.52 -12.61 12.42
N ALA A 31 15.73 -12.09 12.26
CA ALA A 31 16.15 -10.85 12.91
C ALA A 31 15.22 -9.67 12.56
N TYR A 32 14.80 -9.54 11.30
CA TYR A 32 13.87 -8.48 10.89
C TYR A 32 12.48 -8.62 11.52
N ARG A 33 11.98 -9.86 11.69
CA ARG A 33 10.70 -10.11 12.37
C ARG A 33 10.80 -9.77 13.86
N ASP A 34 11.92 -10.10 14.49
CA ASP A 34 12.16 -9.79 15.91
C ASP A 34 12.20 -8.26 16.10
N VAL A 35 12.92 -7.52 15.27
CA VAL A 35 12.97 -6.05 15.31
C VAL A 35 11.57 -5.42 15.12
N TRP A 36 10.76 -5.97 14.22
CA TRP A 36 9.38 -5.50 14.05
C TRP A 36 8.57 -5.65 15.34
N LYS A 37 8.60 -6.83 15.95
CA LYS A 37 7.85 -7.14 17.18
C LYS A 37 8.34 -6.39 18.40
N GLU A 38 9.65 -6.21 18.53
CA GLU A 38 10.27 -5.65 19.73
C GLU A 38 10.23 -4.11 19.78
N SER A 39 10.26 -3.45 18.63
CA SER A 39 10.42 -1.99 18.64
C SER A 39 9.85 -1.24 17.45
N LEU A 40 9.99 -1.77 16.22
CA LEU A 40 9.69 -0.98 15.03
C LEU A 40 8.20 -0.73 14.86
N HIS A 41 7.36 -1.73 15.16
CA HIS A 41 5.91 -1.60 15.08
C HIS A 41 5.42 -0.42 15.94
N ASP A 42 5.77 -0.40 17.21
CA ASP A 42 5.30 0.63 18.14
C ASP A 42 5.88 2.00 17.79
N LYS A 43 7.14 2.04 17.35
CA LYS A 43 7.80 3.26 16.88
C LYS A 43 7.05 3.87 15.68
N ILE A 44 6.70 3.07 14.66
CA ILE A 44 5.94 3.56 13.49
C ILE A 44 4.58 4.08 13.94
N LEU A 45 3.89 3.33 14.79
CA LEU A 45 2.57 3.71 15.31
C LEU A 45 2.62 5.06 16.04
N GLU A 46 3.61 5.26 16.91
CA GLU A 46 3.81 6.51 17.67
C GLU A 46 4.12 7.69 16.74
N ILE A 47 5.04 7.50 15.78
CA ILE A 47 5.43 8.55 14.83
C ILE A 47 4.23 8.98 13.99
N LEU A 48 3.47 8.03 13.43
CA LEU A 48 2.31 8.36 12.60
C LEU A 48 1.22 9.07 13.40
N LYS A 49 0.93 8.63 14.63
CA LYS A 49 -0.02 9.34 15.52
C LYS A 49 0.48 10.75 15.83
N GLY A 50 1.75 10.90 16.16
CA GLY A 50 2.33 12.21 16.40
C GLY A 50 2.24 13.15 15.19
N MET A 51 2.41 12.64 13.96
CA MET A 51 2.23 13.44 12.74
C MET A 51 0.78 13.86 12.53
N VAL A 52 -0.17 12.93 12.73
CA VAL A 52 -1.61 13.22 12.64
C VAL A 52 -2.00 14.34 13.60
N ASP A 53 -1.56 14.25 14.86
CA ASP A 53 -1.87 15.24 15.91
C ASP A 53 -1.22 16.61 15.60
N ASN A 54 0.07 16.62 15.25
CA ASN A 54 0.81 17.86 14.97
C ASN A 54 0.30 18.60 13.72
N CYS A 55 -0.16 17.87 12.71
CA CYS A 55 -0.72 18.47 11.49
C CYS A 55 -2.22 18.70 11.57
N SER A 56 -2.88 18.33 12.66
CA SER A 56 -4.35 18.38 12.81
C SER A 56 -5.06 17.67 11.66
N LEU A 57 -4.50 16.54 11.20
CA LEU A 57 -5.06 15.75 10.11
C LEU A 57 -6.21 14.87 10.64
N GLU A 58 -7.35 14.91 9.97
CA GLU A 58 -8.46 13.99 10.29
C GLU A 58 -8.15 12.58 9.75
N ALA A 59 -7.42 11.80 10.54
CA ALA A 59 -7.00 10.45 10.16
C ALA A 59 -7.01 9.51 11.38
N THR A 60 -7.11 8.22 11.12
CA THR A 60 -6.95 7.16 12.12
C THR A 60 -5.69 6.36 11.84
N VAL A 61 -5.02 5.90 12.90
CA VAL A 61 -3.85 5.02 12.79
C VAL A 61 -4.14 3.73 13.54
N GLU A 62 -4.20 2.63 12.82
CA GLU A 62 -4.60 1.31 13.32
C GLU A 62 -3.56 0.25 12.98
N THR A 63 -3.45 -0.77 13.84
CA THR A 63 -2.74 -2.02 13.53
C THR A 63 -3.72 -3.05 12.97
N LYS A 64 -3.37 -3.66 11.84
CA LYS A 64 -4.08 -4.81 11.27
C LYS A 64 -3.20 -6.05 11.39
N SER A 65 -3.67 -7.03 12.17
CA SER A 65 -2.95 -8.26 12.50
C SER A 65 -3.78 -9.51 12.15
N GLY A 66 -4.27 -9.56 10.90
CA GLY A 66 -5.07 -10.72 10.45
C GLY A 66 -4.25 -12.00 10.24
N MET A 67 -2.93 -11.89 10.12
CA MET A 67 -2.03 -13.02 9.89
C MET A 67 -0.68 -12.74 10.55
N GLU A 68 -0.18 -13.71 11.33
CA GLU A 68 1.11 -13.60 12.01
C GLU A 68 2.26 -13.34 11.02
N ASN A 69 3.17 -12.43 11.37
CA ASN A 69 4.30 -11.98 10.56
C ASN A 69 3.90 -11.33 9.20
N LEU A 70 2.64 -10.92 9.05
CA LEU A 70 2.13 -10.08 7.95
C LEU A 70 1.29 -8.92 8.50
N GLU A 71 1.66 -8.42 9.66
CA GLU A 71 1.00 -7.30 10.32
C GLU A 71 1.23 -6.01 9.54
N ALA A 72 0.26 -5.10 9.63
CA ALA A 72 0.34 -3.80 8.99
C ALA A 72 -0.11 -2.69 9.94
N ILE A 73 0.52 -1.54 9.81
CA ILE A 73 0.06 -0.28 10.39
C ILE A 73 -0.54 0.54 9.26
N VAL A 74 -1.78 0.96 9.44
CA VAL A 74 -2.57 1.68 8.45
C VAL A 74 -2.94 3.04 8.99
N LEU A 75 -2.49 4.10 8.33
CA LEU A 75 -3.01 5.45 8.51
C LEU A 75 -4.09 5.66 7.45
N SER A 76 -5.34 5.90 7.87
CA SER A 76 -6.50 6.04 6.99
C SER A 76 -7.14 7.42 7.15
N LEU A 77 -7.45 8.06 6.02
CA LEU A 77 -8.24 9.30 5.99
C LEU A 77 -9.76 9.05 6.13
N GLY A 78 -10.14 7.78 6.41
CA GLY A 78 -11.51 7.38 6.66
C GLY A 78 -12.39 7.33 5.43
N ASP A 79 -13.68 7.16 5.69
CA ASP A 79 -14.71 6.98 4.67
C ASP A 79 -15.77 8.07 4.81
N VAL A 80 -16.24 8.61 3.69
CA VAL A 80 -17.27 9.66 3.67
C VAL A 80 -18.34 9.35 2.64
N LYS A 81 -19.49 10.00 2.76
CA LYS A 81 -20.49 9.99 1.70
C LYS A 81 -19.99 10.80 0.52
N SER A 82 -19.93 10.20 -0.67
CA SER A 82 -19.40 10.86 -1.87
C SER A 82 -20.27 11.99 -2.42
N GLY A 83 -21.50 12.13 -1.91
CA GLY A 83 -22.53 13.00 -2.51
C GLY A 83 -23.24 12.37 -3.71
N MET A 84 -22.78 11.21 -4.18
CA MET A 84 -23.39 10.46 -5.28
C MET A 84 -24.39 9.43 -4.74
N TRP A 85 -25.41 9.12 -5.56
CA TRP A 85 -26.48 8.21 -5.20
C TRP A 85 -26.63 7.12 -6.25
N GLN A 86 -26.86 5.91 -5.80
CA GLN A 86 -27.30 4.80 -6.64
C GLN A 86 -28.77 4.51 -6.39
N GLU A 87 -29.56 4.48 -7.43
CA GLU A 87 -30.95 4.05 -7.35
C GLU A 87 -31.00 2.51 -7.34
N ILE A 88 -31.54 1.95 -6.26
CA ILE A 88 -31.70 0.49 -6.11
C ILE A 88 -33.08 0.07 -6.61
N ASN A 89 -34.11 0.86 -6.29
CA ASN A 89 -35.50 0.70 -6.74
C ASN A 89 -36.10 2.09 -6.91
N SER A 90 -37.29 2.19 -7.52
CA SER A 90 -38.05 3.45 -7.70
C SER A 90 -38.25 4.28 -6.40
N ASN A 91 -38.06 3.68 -5.21
CA ASN A 91 -38.24 4.34 -3.91
C ASN A 91 -37.01 4.32 -2.99
N ILE A 92 -35.93 3.64 -3.38
CA ILE A 92 -34.74 3.48 -2.54
C ILE A 92 -33.51 3.97 -3.27
N LYS A 93 -32.88 5.00 -2.69
CA LYS A 93 -31.56 5.52 -3.12
C LYS A 93 -30.54 5.23 -2.03
N ARG A 94 -29.35 4.77 -2.41
CA ARG A 94 -28.22 4.54 -1.53
C ARG A 94 -27.12 5.55 -1.83
N HIS A 95 -26.54 6.17 -0.81
CA HIS A 95 -25.30 6.92 -0.97
C HIS A 95 -24.15 5.99 -1.35
N LEU A 96 -23.34 6.39 -2.30
CA LEU A 96 -22.06 5.76 -2.55
C LEU A 96 -21.04 6.27 -1.53
N ILE A 97 -20.26 5.35 -1.00
CA ILE A 97 -19.21 5.69 -0.04
C ILE A 97 -17.93 5.97 -0.80
N LYS A 98 -17.24 7.03 -0.41
CA LYS A 98 -15.90 7.37 -0.85
C LYS A 98 -14.91 6.97 0.24
N HIS A 99 -13.93 6.16 -0.11
CA HIS A 99 -12.76 5.84 0.69
C HIS A 99 -11.67 6.85 0.38
N ASN A 100 -11.20 7.59 1.39
CA ASN A 100 -10.30 8.74 1.18
C ASN A 100 -8.83 8.35 1.03
N GLY A 101 -8.51 7.06 1.05
CA GLY A 101 -7.17 6.54 0.88
C GLY A 101 -6.44 6.23 2.18
N SER A 102 -5.29 5.57 2.07
CA SER A 102 -4.49 5.18 3.25
C SER A 102 -3.01 5.01 2.93
N LEU A 103 -2.15 5.31 3.92
CA LEU A 103 -0.73 5.00 3.94
C LEU A 103 -0.52 3.75 4.79
N ILE A 104 0.18 2.75 4.25
CA ILE A 104 0.32 1.43 4.85
C ILE A 104 1.79 1.08 5.00
N TYR A 105 2.18 0.64 6.20
CA TYR A 105 3.45 -0.01 6.51
C TYR A 105 3.15 -1.47 6.81
N GLN A 106 3.48 -2.36 5.90
CA GLN A 106 3.17 -3.78 6.05
C GLN A 106 4.44 -4.63 6.12
N GLN A 107 4.50 -5.51 7.11
CA GLN A 107 5.54 -6.52 7.18
C GLN A 107 5.35 -7.55 6.06
N LEU A 108 6.44 -7.88 5.36
CA LEU A 108 6.48 -8.94 4.36
C LEU A 108 6.92 -10.27 4.98
N PHE A 109 6.66 -11.37 4.27
CA PHE A 109 7.06 -12.73 4.68
C PHE A 109 8.55 -12.87 5.00
N ASN A 110 9.41 -12.04 4.41
CA ASN A 110 10.86 -12.02 4.65
C ASN A 110 11.29 -11.02 5.75
N GLY A 111 10.33 -10.47 6.48
CA GLY A 111 10.55 -9.53 7.58
C GLY A 111 10.87 -8.09 7.15
N LYS A 112 10.98 -7.81 5.85
CA LYS A 112 11.10 -6.44 5.34
C LYS A 112 9.75 -5.73 5.45
N ILE A 113 9.76 -4.41 5.35
CA ILE A 113 8.59 -3.57 5.40
C ILE A 113 8.32 -2.97 4.02
N ILE A 114 7.16 -3.24 3.46
CA ILE A 114 6.66 -2.53 2.28
C ILE A 114 5.84 -1.33 2.71
N VAL A 115 6.04 -0.20 2.04
CA VAL A 115 5.27 1.02 2.24
C VAL A 115 4.42 1.26 1.01
N LEU A 116 3.10 1.37 1.22
CA LEU A 116 2.09 1.46 0.17
C LEU A 116 1.19 2.66 0.39
N ILE A 117 0.74 3.25 -0.72
CA ILE A 117 -0.37 4.21 -0.76
C ILE A 117 -1.55 3.53 -1.46
N ASN A 118 -2.68 3.42 -0.75
CA ASN A 118 -3.96 3.13 -1.37
C ASN A 118 -4.59 4.45 -1.77
N TYR A 119 -4.95 4.57 -3.04
CA TYR A 119 -5.64 5.75 -3.55
C TYR A 119 -7.10 5.80 -3.11
N PRO A 120 -7.69 7.00 -3.05
CA PRO A 120 -9.11 7.13 -2.87
C PRO A 120 -9.88 6.44 -3.99
N PHE A 121 -11.08 6.00 -3.67
CA PHE A 121 -12.02 5.48 -4.64
C PHE A 121 -13.46 5.64 -4.14
N ILE A 122 -14.43 5.65 -5.05
CA ILE A 122 -15.85 5.68 -4.74
C ILE A 122 -16.46 4.34 -5.12
N GLU A 123 -17.24 3.74 -4.20
CA GLU A 123 -17.91 2.48 -4.45
C GLU A 123 -18.77 2.55 -5.72
N ASN A 124 -18.66 1.53 -6.56
CA ASN A 124 -19.41 1.42 -7.83
C ASN A 124 -19.21 2.60 -8.81
N TYR A 125 -18.16 3.39 -8.62
CA TYR A 125 -17.81 4.48 -9.53
C TYR A 125 -16.38 4.35 -10.00
N GLY A 126 -16.21 3.97 -11.26
CA GLY A 126 -14.89 3.72 -11.85
C GLY A 126 -14.18 2.50 -11.28
N GLN A 127 -12.93 2.33 -11.67
CA GLN A 127 -12.07 1.27 -11.16
C GLN A 127 -11.07 1.85 -10.16
N PRO A 128 -10.93 1.25 -8.96
CA PRO A 128 -9.90 1.66 -8.01
C PRO A 128 -8.50 1.60 -8.67
N ARG A 129 -7.69 2.61 -8.45
CA ARG A 129 -6.27 2.55 -8.84
C ARG A 129 -5.56 1.47 -8.01
N PRO A 130 -4.63 0.72 -8.61
CA PRO A 130 -3.80 -0.20 -7.84
C PRO A 130 -2.98 0.59 -6.82
N PRO A 131 -2.66 -0.02 -5.65
CA PRO A 131 -1.80 0.61 -4.66
C PRO A 131 -0.44 1.00 -5.25
N LYS A 132 0.05 2.18 -4.87
CA LYS A 132 1.41 2.63 -5.19
C LYS A 132 2.38 2.11 -4.15
N THR A 133 3.44 1.45 -4.59
CA THR A 133 4.54 1.08 -3.71
C THR A 133 5.54 2.23 -3.63
N ILE A 134 5.73 2.82 -2.44
CA ILE A 134 6.78 3.81 -2.19
C ILE A 134 8.14 3.12 -2.13
N GLY A 135 8.21 2.01 -1.40
CA GLY A 135 9.45 1.24 -1.29
C GLY A 135 9.34 0.00 -0.41
N ILE A 136 10.41 -0.80 -0.44
CA ILE A 136 10.58 -1.95 0.45
C ILE A 136 11.88 -1.73 1.23
N TYR A 137 11.78 -1.72 2.54
CA TYR A 137 12.85 -1.37 3.46
C TYR A 137 13.23 -2.53 4.37
N ARG A 138 14.49 -2.59 4.75
CA ARG A 138 14.89 -3.36 5.93
C ARG A 138 14.50 -2.55 7.17
N PRO A 139 14.23 -3.20 8.32
CA PRO A 139 13.87 -2.48 9.54
C PRO A 139 14.85 -1.37 9.93
N GLU A 140 16.14 -1.60 9.77
CA GLU A 140 17.19 -0.63 10.09
C GLU A 140 17.28 0.57 9.14
N GLU A 141 16.70 0.48 7.96
CA GLU A 141 16.66 1.55 6.95
C GLU A 141 15.57 2.58 7.25
N LEU A 142 14.49 2.20 7.95
CA LEU A 142 13.39 3.09 8.30
C LEU A 142 13.76 4.03 9.44
N LYS A 143 14.24 5.22 9.08
CA LYS A 143 14.61 6.33 9.96
C LYS A 143 13.55 7.41 9.94
N GLU A 144 13.51 8.27 10.96
CA GLU A 144 12.51 9.34 11.08
C GLU A 144 12.29 10.20 9.82
N PRO A 145 13.32 10.64 9.07
CA PRO A 145 13.10 11.42 7.86
C PRO A 145 12.32 10.69 6.76
N PHE A 146 12.33 9.34 6.76
CA PHE A 146 11.55 8.58 5.79
C PHE A 146 10.06 8.66 6.06
N PHE A 147 9.66 8.64 7.35
CA PHE A 147 8.23 8.73 7.70
C PHE A 147 7.62 10.06 7.26
N VAL A 148 8.36 11.17 7.44
CA VAL A 148 7.91 12.49 6.97
C VAL A 148 7.74 12.49 5.45
N ARG A 149 8.74 11.99 4.70
CA ARG A 149 8.67 11.93 3.24
C ARG A 149 7.54 11.03 2.74
N HIS A 150 7.30 9.90 3.38
CA HIS A 150 6.19 9.01 3.02
C HIS A 150 4.84 9.69 3.26
N MET A 151 4.72 10.46 4.36
CA MET A 151 3.51 11.24 4.64
C MET A 151 3.32 12.36 3.61
N GLU A 152 4.36 13.10 3.27
CA GLU A 152 4.32 14.14 2.23
C GLU A 152 3.90 13.56 0.88
N GLU A 153 4.49 12.44 0.48
CA GLU A 153 4.15 11.74 -0.76
C GLU A 153 2.70 11.26 -0.76
N PHE A 154 2.26 10.67 0.36
CA PHE A 154 0.87 10.25 0.54
C PHE A 154 -0.11 11.42 0.39
N ILE A 155 0.08 12.50 1.14
CA ILE A 155 -0.81 13.67 1.08
C ILE A 155 -0.80 14.29 -0.31
N SER A 156 0.37 14.39 -0.97
CA SER A 156 0.46 14.89 -2.34
C SER A 156 -0.33 14.04 -3.33
N ASP A 157 -0.21 12.71 -3.24
CA ASP A 157 -0.93 11.79 -4.12
C ASP A 157 -2.45 11.85 -3.90
N ILE A 158 -2.89 11.99 -2.63
CA ILE A 158 -4.32 12.16 -2.33
C ILE A 158 -4.83 13.51 -2.84
N THR A 159 -4.07 14.60 -2.61
CA THR A 159 -4.42 15.93 -3.11
C THR A 159 -4.57 15.93 -4.63
N ASN A 160 -3.65 15.31 -5.35
CA ASN A 160 -3.72 15.20 -6.81
C ASN A 160 -4.91 14.35 -7.27
N TRP A 161 -5.36 13.40 -6.46
CA TRP A 161 -6.56 12.63 -6.77
C TRP A 161 -7.84 13.44 -6.53
N GLU A 162 -7.89 14.25 -5.46
CA GLU A 162 -9.03 15.13 -5.14
C GLU A 162 -9.17 16.28 -6.15
N ASP A 163 -8.02 16.87 -6.51
CA ASP A 163 -7.92 17.97 -7.48
C ASP A 163 -7.69 17.41 -8.89
N TYR A 164 -8.52 16.39 -9.23
CA TYR A 164 -8.39 15.74 -10.53
C TYR A 164 -8.66 16.73 -11.65
N ASP A 165 -7.62 16.99 -12.44
CA ASP A 165 -7.67 17.84 -13.61
C ASP A 165 -7.64 16.98 -14.89
N ASP A 166 -8.52 17.26 -15.86
CA ASP A 166 -8.69 16.51 -17.10
C ASP A 166 -7.44 16.53 -18.02
N ASP A 167 -6.36 17.18 -17.62
CA ASP A 167 -5.11 17.31 -18.38
C ASP A 167 -4.28 16.00 -18.44
N GLU A 168 -4.62 14.95 -17.73
CA GLU A 168 -4.02 13.62 -17.89
C GLU A 168 -4.76 12.79 -18.96
N PRO A 169 -4.21 12.59 -20.16
CA PRO A 169 -4.95 12.18 -21.35
C PRO A 169 -5.30 10.68 -21.44
N SER A 170 -5.37 9.88 -20.38
CA SER A 170 -5.61 8.45 -20.63
C SER A 170 -6.27 7.60 -19.57
N LYS A 171 -6.72 8.14 -18.45
CA LYS A 171 -7.42 7.29 -17.45
C LYS A 171 -8.84 7.80 -17.24
N ARG A 172 -9.79 7.13 -17.87
CA ARG A 172 -11.21 7.41 -17.65
C ARG A 172 -11.58 7.14 -16.20
N ILE A 173 -11.95 8.20 -15.48
CA ILE A 173 -12.66 8.14 -14.22
C ILE A 173 -14.13 8.33 -14.56
N GLY A 174 -15.00 7.38 -14.19
CA GLY A 174 -16.43 7.49 -14.41
C GLY A 174 -17.06 6.24 -15.00
N PHE A 175 -18.35 6.30 -15.20
CA PHE A 175 -19.10 5.25 -15.86
C PHE A 175 -18.83 5.28 -17.37
N ASP A 176 -18.68 4.12 -17.99
CA ASP A 176 -18.85 3.98 -19.44
C ASP A 176 -20.34 4.22 -19.78
N ILE A 177 -20.68 5.47 -20.01
CA ILE A 177 -22.03 5.81 -20.50
C ILE A 177 -22.06 5.40 -21.97
N ASN A 178 -22.62 4.23 -22.22
CA ASN A 178 -22.83 3.72 -23.56
C ASN A 178 -24.05 4.47 -24.18
N PHE A 179 -23.80 5.57 -24.90
CA PHE A 179 -24.83 6.32 -25.63
C PHE A 179 -25.36 5.56 -26.85
N SER A 180 -24.90 4.34 -27.12
CA SER A 180 -25.28 3.55 -28.30
C SER A 180 -26.73 3.06 -28.30
N ASN A 181 -27.49 3.22 -27.22
CA ASN A 181 -28.88 2.76 -27.13
C ASN A 181 -29.95 3.88 -27.13
N MET A 182 -29.56 5.12 -27.44
CA MET A 182 -30.51 6.15 -27.76
C MET A 182 -30.78 6.21 -29.29
N ASN A 183 -31.20 5.11 -29.87
CA ASN A 183 -31.94 5.19 -31.13
C ASN A 183 -33.35 5.64 -30.78
N VAL A 184 -33.56 6.93 -30.94
CA VAL A 184 -34.87 7.52 -31.06
C VAL A 184 -35.56 6.81 -32.23
N ALA A 185 -36.61 6.08 -31.95
CA ALA A 185 -37.58 5.73 -32.97
C ALA A 185 -38.30 7.03 -33.38
N GLU A 186 -37.89 7.59 -34.52
CA GLU A 186 -38.69 8.55 -35.23
C GLU A 186 -39.74 7.78 -36.04
N GLU A 187 -40.99 7.95 -35.68
CA GLU A 187 -42.13 7.99 -36.56
C GLU A 187 -43.14 9.01 -36.06
#